data_192ff8ddd037bb7ba2ea6837db5cd59d
#
_entry.id   192ff8ddd037bb7ba2ea6837db5cd59d
#
_cell.length_a   1.000
_cell.length_b   1.000
_cell.length_c   1.000
_cell.angle_alpha   90.00
_cell.angle_beta   90.00
_cell.angle_gamma   90.00
#
_symmetry.space_group_name_H-M   'P 1'
#
loop_
_entity.id
_entity.type
_entity.pdbx_description
1 polymer ?
#
loop_
_entity_poly.entity_id
_entity_poly.type
_entity_poly.pdbx_seq_one_letter_code
_entity_poly.pdbx_strand_id
1 'polypeptide(L)'
;MTKPKEIYACLHVREFPAQALLRLRPDLRDRPCIVMEGEPPLQEVCSLTRKARQLGVTCGMTQVEVDTFSDVTVLRRSPKEEATAREVLLECAGCFSPRVEDNSQSCTFLCVIDIAGTTGLFGPPENLARNLLARVKALGITACVSVSNNFHAAVALVKAPLSLSVRVIPQGEESEALAALPLNVLDLTEDQAAIFALWGISTLGTLAALPEREFISRMGQSGKRLRQLARGEASHLFQPVEPAFVLQEHIELDSPVELLDALMFLANLMLEQLILRAAARVLALASVSTTLILEGGATHTRTVRPALPTNDRQVWIKLLHLDLESHPPQAAILAITLDAEPGTTSQVQLGLFSPQLPEPSRLDVTLARIRAIVGEENVGRAVLTDTNRMDGFRMEPFEISATKVKEHAPTPLRPAMRRLRPAEAVFVTLENKYPKAFLFRSRHFVVERACGPWRTSGEWWSATLWGCEQWDCVARTHSGDVLCACLIRDMLRDQWQMVGLYD
;
A
#
# COMPACT_ATOMS: atom_id res chain seq x y z
N MET A 1 -21.41 21.99 32.94
CA MET A 1 -20.43 21.55 31.92
C MET A 1 -20.67 22.39 30.67
N THR A 2 -19.76 23.32 30.37
CA THR A 2 -19.79 24.08 29.12
C THR A 2 -19.65 23.11 27.96
N LYS A 3 -20.60 23.14 26.99
CA LYS A 3 -20.46 22.36 25.74
C LYS A 3 -19.07 22.59 25.16
N PRO A 4 -18.35 21.53 24.72
CA PRO A 4 -17.09 21.71 24.03
C PRO A 4 -17.34 22.63 22.85
N LYS A 5 -16.45 23.59 22.65
CA LYS A 5 -16.54 24.60 21.61
C LYS A 5 -16.35 23.89 20.28
N GLU A 6 -17.40 23.77 19.50
CA GLU A 6 -17.34 23.14 18.16
C GLU A 6 -16.49 24.02 17.25
N ILE A 7 -15.54 23.40 16.53
CA ILE A 7 -14.70 24.04 15.51
C ILE A 7 -14.50 23.04 14.36
N TYR A 8 -14.80 23.48 13.16
CA TYR A 8 -14.78 22.66 11.96
C TYR A 8 -13.79 23.19 10.93
N ALA A 9 -12.93 22.32 10.41
CA ALA A 9 -12.13 22.57 9.22
C ALA A 9 -12.73 21.81 8.04
N CYS A 10 -13.04 22.53 6.96
CA CYS A 10 -13.60 21.95 5.75
C CYS A 10 -12.55 21.96 4.64
N LEU A 11 -12.21 20.77 4.12
CA LEU A 11 -11.30 20.54 3.00
C LEU A 11 -12.12 20.35 1.73
N HIS A 12 -11.80 21.08 0.68
CA HIS A 12 -12.49 21.01 -0.61
C HIS A 12 -11.50 20.91 -1.77
N VAL A 13 -11.74 19.94 -2.65
CA VAL A 13 -11.01 19.75 -3.91
C VAL A 13 -12.00 19.96 -5.06
N ARG A 14 -11.78 21.00 -5.82
CA ARG A 14 -12.55 21.28 -7.04
C ARG A 14 -12.00 20.46 -8.18
N GLU A 15 -12.84 20.17 -9.19
CA GLU A 15 -12.43 19.41 -10.36
C GLU A 15 -11.77 18.08 -9.93
N PHE A 16 -12.41 17.40 -8.97
CA PHE A 16 -11.84 16.23 -8.32
C PHE A 16 -11.46 15.11 -9.30
N PRO A 17 -12.26 14.77 -10.34
CA PRO A 17 -11.86 13.77 -11.33
C PRO A 17 -10.52 14.11 -12.02
N ALA A 18 -10.33 15.37 -12.43
CA ALA A 18 -9.08 15.79 -13.04
C ALA A 18 -7.91 15.77 -12.04
N GLN A 19 -8.13 16.18 -10.79
CA GLN A 19 -7.12 16.15 -9.75
C GLN A 19 -6.71 14.72 -9.39
N ALA A 20 -7.65 13.79 -9.31
CA ALA A 20 -7.41 12.38 -9.02
C ALA A 20 -6.52 11.73 -10.09
N LEU A 21 -6.84 11.94 -11.37
CA LEU A 21 -6.05 11.41 -12.48
C LEU A 21 -4.64 12.03 -12.57
N LEU A 22 -4.54 13.36 -12.40
CA LEU A 22 -3.27 14.07 -12.51
C LEU A 22 -2.35 13.88 -11.30
N ARG A 23 -2.84 13.32 -10.20
CA ARG A 23 -2.07 13.05 -8.99
C ARG A 23 -0.84 12.18 -9.28
N LEU A 24 -1.00 11.14 -10.07
CA LEU A 24 0.05 10.20 -10.44
C LEU A 24 0.63 10.43 -11.85
N ARG A 25 0.26 11.57 -12.51
CA ARG A 25 0.74 11.95 -13.84
C ARG A 25 1.40 13.35 -13.81
N PRO A 26 2.61 13.48 -13.24
CA PRO A 26 3.27 14.77 -13.07
C PRO A 26 3.58 15.47 -14.41
N ASP A 27 3.79 14.72 -15.48
CA ASP A 27 4.03 15.21 -16.84
C ASP A 27 2.84 15.94 -17.47
N LEU A 28 1.61 15.61 -17.03
CA LEU A 28 0.37 16.21 -17.49
C LEU A 28 -0.10 17.40 -16.64
N ARG A 29 0.41 17.59 -15.44
CA ARG A 29 -0.03 18.66 -14.53
C ARG A 29 0.08 20.06 -15.12
N ASP A 30 1.07 20.25 -15.96
CA ASP A 30 1.32 21.52 -16.61
C ASP A 30 0.67 21.68 -17.98
N ARG A 31 -0.09 20.69 -18.42
CA ARG A 31 -0.84 20.73 -19.68
C ARG A 31 -2.31 21.09 -19.45
N PRO A 32 -2.98 21.66 -20.47
CA PRO A 32 -4.44 21.79 -20.44
C PRO A 32 -5.06 20.40 -20.61
N CYS A 33 -5.66 19.86 -19.53
CA CYS A 33 -6.29 18.54 -19.52
C CYS A 33 -7.78 18.66 -19.23
N ILE A 34 -8.54 17.78 -19.84
CA ILE A 34 -9.97 17.58 -19.58
C ILE A 34 -10.24 16.11 -19.27
N VAL A 35 -11.32 15.87 -18.55
CA VAL A 35 -11.79 14.51 -18.25
C VAL A 35 -13.16 14.34 -18.90
N MET A 36 -13.27 13.31 -19.73
CA MET A 36 -14.52 12.93 -20.41
C MET A 36 -15.20 11.79 -19.65
N GLU A 37 -16.53 11.91 -19.53
CA GLU A 37 -17.43 10.90 -18.98
C GLU A 37 -18.44 10.44 -20.02
N GLY A 38 -18.89 9.17 -19.91
CA GLY A 38 -19.88 8.58 -20.82
C GLY A 38 -19.25 7.69 -21.89
N GLU A 39 -20.12 7.09 -22.69
CA GLU A 39 -19.73 6.24 -23.82
C GLU A 39 -19.89 7.01 -25.14
N PRO A 40 -18.99 6.79 -26.15
CA PRO A 40 -19.13 7.37 -27.44
C PRO A 40 -20.48 7.04 -28.08
N PRO A 41 -21.21 7.96 -28.74
CA PRO A 41 -20.83 9.36 -29.04
C PRO A 41 -21.27 10.39 -27.98
N LEU A 42 -21.85 9.97 -26.86
CA LEU A 42 -22.45 10.82 -25.81
C LEU A 42 -21.46 11.21 -24.70
N GLN A 43 -20.18 11.32 -25.03
CA GLN A 43 -19.18 11.75 -24.08
C GLN A 43 -19.24 13.27 -23.88
N GLU A 44 -19.15 13.67 -22.59
CA GLU A 44 -19.14 15.07 -22.17
C GLU A 44 -17.99 15.34 -21.19
N VAL A 45 -17.51 16.58 -21.19
CA VAL A 45 -16.49 17.04 -20.23
C VAL A 45 -17.10 17.15 -18.85
N CYS A 46 -16.68 16.28 -17.91
CA CYS A 46 -17.11 16.30 -16.51
C CYS A 46 -16.16 17.10 -15.60
N SER A 47 -14.89 17.24 -15.97
CA SER A 47 -13.90 17.96 -15.17
C SER A 47 -12.74 18.46 -16.04
N LEU A 48 -12.08 19.54 -15.63
CA LEU A 48 -11.01 20.16 -16.43
C LEU A 48 -9.99 20.92 -15.58
N THR A 49 -8.78 21.05 -16.10
CA THR A 49 -7.73 21.87 -15.45
C THR A 49 -8.00 23.35 -15.65
N ARG A 50 -7.39 24.18 -14.78
CA ARG A 50 -7.45 25.64 -14.93
C ARG A 50 -6.95 26.11 -16.30
N LYS A 51 -5.92 25.46 -16.85
CA LYS A 51 -5.35 25.80 -18.18
C LYS A 51 -6.34 25.50 -19.28
N ALA A 52 -7.06 24.37 -19.25
CA ALA A 52 -8.11 24.06 -20.22
C ALA A 52 -9.26 25.06 -20.15
N ARG A 53 -9.67 25.47 -18.94
CA ARG A 53 -10.68 26.52 -18.75
C ARG A 53 -10.24 27.87 -19.32
N GLN A 54 -8.96 28.22 -19.23
CA GLN A 54 -8.43 29.45 -19.83
C GLN A 54 -8.44 29.44 -21.36
N LEU A 55 -8.42 28.25 -21.98
CA LEU A 55 -8.57 28.09 -23.44
C LEU A 55 -10.04 28.17 -23.87
N GLY A 56 -10.99 28.26 -22.95
CA GLY A 56 -12.43 28.39 -23.25
C GLY A 56 -13.22 27.08 -23.14
N VAL A 57 -12.57 25.97 -22.70
CA VAL A 57 -13.30 24.71 -22.48
C VAL A 57 -14.16 24.82 -21.23
N THR A 58 -15.38 24.28 -21.30
CA THR A 58 -16.33 24.24 -20.18
C THR A 58 -16.87 22.83 -19.97
N CYS A 59 -17.32 22.54 -18.73
CA CYS A 59 -18.02 21.27 -18.45
C CYS A 59 -19.29 21.18 -19.27
N GLY A 60 -19.66 19.96 -19.70
CA GLY A 60 -20.80 19.68 -20.57
C GLY A 60 -20.50 19.79 -22.09
N MET A 61 -19.30 20.23 -22.49
CA MET A 61 -18.89 20.17 -23.88
C MET A 61 -18.76 18.73 -24.35
N THR A 62 -19.21 18.47 -25.58
CA THR A 62 -19.09 17.18 -26.25
C THR A 62 -17.68 16.97 -26.82
N GLN A 63 -17.35 15.75 -27.21
CA GLN A 63 -16.06 15.42 -27.84
C GLN A 63 -15.83 16.27 -29.12
N VAL A 64 -16.86 16.45 -29.95
CA VAL A 64 -16.76 17.22 -31.19
C VAL A 64 -16.42 18.70 -30.95
N GLU A 65 -16.98 19.28 -29.88
CA GLU A 65 -16.65 20.66 -29.48
C GLU A 65 -15.22 20.75 -28.94
N VAL A 66 -14.78 19.76 -28.18
CA VAL A 66 -13.42 19.68 -27.65
C VAL A 66 -12.38 19.54 -28.77
N ASP A 67 -12.65 18.77 -29.80
CA ASP A 67 -11.75 18.56 -30.94
C ASP A 67 -11.42 19.86 -31.70
N THR A 68 -12.17 20.95 -31.46
CA THR A 68 -11.84 22.27 -31.98
C THR A 68 -10.63 22.94 -31.31
N PHE A 69 -10.21 22.43 -30.15
CA PHE A 69 -9.06 22.93 -29.38
C PHE A 69 -7.82 22.05 -29.63
N SER A 70 -6.80 22.59 -30.27
CA SER A 70 -5.62 21.84 -30.75
C SER A 70 -4.66 21.36 -29.65
N ASP A 71 -4.68 21.97 -28.47
CA ASP A 71 -3.65 21.76 -27.42
C ASP A 71 -4.21 21.14 -26.13
N VAL A 72 -5.38 20.51 -26.18
CA VAL A 72 -6.06 19.94 -25.01
C VAL A 72 -5.81 18.43 -24.93
N THR A 73 -5.30 17.97 -23.80
CA THR A 73 -5.16 16.52 -23.51
C THR A 73 -6.48 15.98 -22.97
N VAL A 74 -7.02 14.99 -23.65
CA VAL A 74 -8.26 14.31 -23.26
C VAL A 74 -7.93 13.09 -22.42
N LEU A 75 -8.53 13.00 -21.24
CA LEU A 75 -8.41 11.85 -20.31
C LEU A 75 -9.79 11.22 -20.14
N ARG A 76 -9.83 9.91 -19.99
CA ARG A 76 -11.05 9.20 -19.64
C ARG A 76 -11.24 9.20 -18.12
N ARG A 77 -12.49 9.37 -17.67
CA ARG A 77 -12.82 9.28 -16.24
C ARG A 77 -12.52 7.90 -15.68
N SER A 78 -11.83 7.81 -14.56
CA SER A 78 -11.56 6.56 -13.83
C SER A 78 -12.15 6.61 -12.42
N PRO A 79 -13.32 5.99 -12.19
CA PRO A 79 -13.93 5.90 -10.87
C PRO A 79 -13.05 5.23 -9.84
N LYS A 80 -12.16 4.31 -10.26
CA LYS A 80 -11.22 3.63 -9.36
C LYS A 80 -10.12 4.56 -8.85
N GLU A 81 -9.54 5.38 -9.74
CA GLU A 81 -8.55 6.39 -9.33
C GLU A 81 -9.18 7.46 -8.43
N GLU A 82 -10.45 7.86 -8.74
CA GLU A 82 -11.20 8.77 -7.87
C GLU A 82 -11.47 8.16 -6.49
N ALA A 83 -11.88 6.89 -6.40
CA ALA A 83 -12.09 6.20 -5.14
C ALA A 83 -10.80 6.14 -4.31
N THR A 84 -9.67 5.75 -4.93
CA THR A 84 -8.37 5.73 -4.28
C THR A 84 -7.96 7.12 -3.79
N ALA A 85 -8.11 8.15 -4.62
CA ALA A 85 -7.78 9.53 -4.24
C ALA A 85 -8.66 10.05 -3.08
N ARG A 86 -9.95 9.67 -3.07
CA ARG A 86 -10.90 10.00 -1.99
C ARG A 86 -10.47 9.36 -0.66
N GLU A 87 -10.13 8.07 -0.65
CA GLU A 87 -9.64 7.39 0.54
C GLU A 87 -8.35 8.02 1.06
N VAL A 88 -7.41 8.35 0.18
CA VAL A 88 -6.16 9.04 0.52
C VAL A 88 -6.42 10.40 1.19
N LEU A 89 -7.39 11.17 0.70
CA LEU A 89 -7.75 12.48 1.28
C LEU A 89 -8.45 12.34 2.63
N LEU A 90 -9.36 11.38 2.78
CA LEU A 90 -10.01 11.09 4.06
C LEU A 90 -9.00 10.60 5.10
N GLU A 91 -8.06 9.74 4.70
CA GLU A 91 -6.95 9.31 5.55
C GLU A 91 -6.07 10.50 5.97
N CYS A 92 -5.74 11.40 5.04
CA CYS A 92 -4.99 12.61 5.33
C CYS A 92 -5.71 13.51 6.36
N ALA A 93 -7.03 13.68 6.20
CA ALA A 93 -7.88 14.41 7.15
C ALA A 93 -7.89 13.72 8.53
N GLY A 94 -7.98 12.38 8.55
CA GLY A 94 -7.96 11.54 9.75
C GLY A 94 -6.66 11.65 10.58
N CYS A 95 -5.56 12.09 9.98
CA CYS A 95 -4.31 12.38 10.71
C CYS A 95 -4.44 13.59 11.65
N PHE A 96 -5.42 14.49 11.45
CA PHE A 96 -5.62 15.69 12.26
C PHE A 96 -6.71 15.50 13.32
N SER A 97 -7.73 14.70 13.02
CA SER A 97 -8.79 14.34 13.96
C SER A 97 -9.45 13.03 13.51
N PRO A 98 -9.82 12.12 14.42
CA PRO A 98 -10.56 10.91 14.07
C PRO A 98 -12.01 11.20 13.62
N ARG A 99 -12.51 12.43 13.85
CA ARG A 99 -13.86 12.84 13.51
C ARG A 99 -13.85 13.57 12.17
N VAL A 100 -14.04 12.82 11.10
CA VAL A 100 -14.12 13.30 9.72
C VAL A 100 -15.47 12.92 9.14
N GLU A 101 -16.18 13.88 8.55
CA GLU A 101 -17.43 13.64 7.80
C GLU A 101 -17.17 13.86 6.32
N ASP A 102 -17.58 12.87 5.50
CA ASP A 102 -17.44 12.95 4.06
C ASP A 102 -18.73 13.48 3.43
N ASN A 103 -18.61 14.62 2.74
CA ASN A 103 -19.68 15.32 2.04
C ASN A 103 -19.38 15.47 0.53
N SER A 104 -18.57 14.56 -0.01
CA SER A 104 -18.17 14.59 -1.42
C SER A 104 -19.37 14.38 -2.36
N GLN A 105 -19.32 15.03 -3.51
CA GLN A 105 -20.28 14.89 -4.61
C GLN A 105 -19.57 14.39 -5.87
N SER A 106 -20.30 14.04 -6.92
CA SER A 106 -19.80 13.35 -8.12
C SER A 106 -18.51 13.94 -8.73
N CYS A 107 -18.39 15.28 -8.77
CA CYS A 107 -17.24 15.96 -9.39
C CYS A 107 -16.41 16.79 -8.39
N THR A 108 -16.72 16.72 -7.10
CA THR A 108 -16.03 17.47 -6.06
C THR A 108 -15.77 16.60 -4.83
N PHE A 109 -14.57 16.70 -4.26
CA PHE A 109 -14.31 16.14 -2.96
C PHE A 109 -14.49 17.22 -1.90
N LEU A 110 -15.23 16.89 -0.85
CA LEU A 110 -15.45 17.76 0.30
C LEU A 110 -15.55 16.94 1.57
N CYS A 111 -14.67 17.19 2.53
CA CYS A 111 -14.81 16.61 3.87
C CYS A 111 -14.72 17.67 4.94
N VAL A 112 -15.39 17.42 6.07
CA VAL A 112 -15.37 18.30 7.24
C VAL A 112 -14.75 17.55 8.41
N ILE A 113 -13.82 18.21 9.09
CA ILE A 113 -13.04 17.67 10.19
C ILE A 113 -13.45 18.43 11.45
N ASP A 114 -13.89 17.73 12.48
CA ASP A 114 -14.09 18.35 13.81
C ASP A 114 -12.72 18.47 14.49
N ILE A 115 -12.24 19.70 14.58
CA ILE A 115 -10.92 20.03 15.14
C ILE A 115 -11.01 20.57 16.58
N ALA A 116 -12.15 20.40 17.24
CA ALA A 116 -12.30 20.79 18.64
C ALA A 116 -11.29 20.05 19.53
N GLY A 117 -10.55 20.79 20.35
CA GLY A 117 -9.54 20.24 21.27
C GLY A 117 -8.18 19.91 20.64
N THR A 118 -7.98 20.09 19.33
CA THR A 118 -6.71 19.77 18.65
C THR A 118 -5.64 20.87 18.74
N THR A 119 -5.97 22.03 19.32
CA THR A 119 -5.07 23.20 19.42
C THR A 119 -3.78 22.92 20.21
N GLY A 120 -3.82 21.97 21.16
CA GLY A 120 -2.63 21.56 21.90
C GLY A 120 -1.61 20.78 21.07
N LEU A 121 -2.06 20.15 19.99
CA LEU A 121 -1.21 19.32 19.10
C LEU A 121 -0.75 20.09 17.86
N PHE A 122 -1.67 20.86 17.25
CA PHE A 122 -1.42 21.50 15.94
C PHE A 122 -1.34 23.02 16.00
N GLY A 123 -1.52 23.60 17.20
CA GLY A 123 -1.58 25.05 17.38
C GLY A 123 -2.93 25.65 16.96
N PRO A 124 -2.98 26.96 16.66
CA PRO A 124 -4.20 27.62 16.25
C PRO A 124 -4.79 27.05 14.97
N PRO A 125 -6.12 27.19 14.74
CA PRO A 125 -6.83 26.61 13.60
C PRO A 125 -6.23 26.95 12.22
N GLU A 126 -5.64 28.13 12.07
CA GLU A 126 -4.92 28.52 10.84
C GLU A 126 -3.69 27.64 10.57
N ASN A 127 -2.92 27.28 11.59
CA ASN A 127 -1.74 26.45 11.45
C ASN A 127 -2.14 25.02 11.06
N LEU A 128 -3.19 24.49 11.68
CA LEU A 128 -3.77 23.20 11.31
C LEU A 128 -4.20 23.23 9.82
N ALA A 129 -4.93 24.25 9.39
CA ALA A 129 -5.39 24.39 8.02
C ALA A 129 -4.21 24.48 7.03
N ARG A 130 -3.13 25.20 7.34
CA ARG A 130 -1.93 25.27 6.52
C ARG A 130 -1.20 23.91 6.46
N ASN A 131 -1.10 23.20 7.58
CA ASN A 131 -0.49 21.89 7.66
C ASN A 131 -1.29 20.85 6.85
N LEU A 132 -2.63 20.89 6.94
CA LEU A 132 -3.51 20.05 6.13
C LEU A 132 -3.30 20.30 4.65
N LEU A 133 -3.29 21.55 4.20
CA LEU A 133 -3.01 21.90 2.80
C LEU A 133 -1.62 21.47 2.34
N ALA A 134 -0.60 21.62 3.17
CA ALA A 134 0.75 21.19 2.84
C ALA A 134 0.81 19.68 2.61
N ARG A 135 0.13 18.89 3.43
CA ARG A 135 0.03 17.42 3.24
C ARG A 135 -0.74 17.06 1.97
N VAL A 136 -1.89 17.68 1.73
CA VAL A 136 -2.69 17.44 0.51
C VAL A 136 -1.89 17.82 -0.75
N LYS A 137 -1.14 18.92 -0.70
CA LYS A 137 -0.24 19.32 -1.80
C LYS A 137 0.89 18.31 -2.04
N ALA A 138 1.46 17.75 -0.98
CA ALA A 138 2.48 16.69 -1.09
C ALA A 138 1.92 15.42 -1.74
N LEU A 139 0.63 15.14 -1.57
CA LEU A 139 -0.08 14.07 -2.29
C LEU A 139 -0.38 14.41 -3.77
N GLY A 140 0.04 15.57 -4.24
CA GLY A 140 -0.13 15.99 -5.64
C GLY A 140 -1.51 16.59 -5.95
N ILE A 141 -2.31 16.96 -4.94
CA ILE A 141 -3.67 17.51 -5.09
C ILE A 141 -3.68 18.97 -4.66
N THR A 142 -4.43 19.81 -5.38
CA THR A 142 -4.67 21.20 -5.03
C THR A 142 -6.03 21.34 -4.37
N ALA A 143 -6.05 21.93 -3.16
CA ALA A 143 -7.26 22.06 -2.36
C ALA A 143 -7.39 23.44 -1.75
N CYS A 144 -8.57 23.70 -1.15
CA CYS A 144 -8.83 24.86 -0.30
C CYS A 144 -9.33 24.37 1.06
N VAL A 145 -9.01 25.13 2.12
CA VAL A 145 -9.48 24.85 3.48
C VAL A 145 -10.14 26.08 4.08
N SER A 146 -11.31 25.89 4.69
CA SER A 146 -11.97 26.90 5.51
C SER A 146 -12.12 26.40 6.93
N VAL A 147 -12.14 27.31 7.90
CA VAL A 147 -12.38 26.99 9.31
C VAL A 147 -13.44 27.91 9.87
N SER A 148 -14.40 27.35 10.60
CA SER A 148 -15.47 28.09 11.32
C SER A 148 -15.95 27.30 12.53
N ASN A 149 -16.60 27.99 13.45
CA ASN A 149 -17.32 27.36 14.56
C ASN A 149 -18.69 26.79 14.16
N ASN A 150 -19.12 27.05 12.92
CA ASN A 150 -20.33 26.47 12.34
C ASN A 150 -19.98 25.60 11.14
N PHE A 151 -20.51 24.36 11.11
CA PHE A 151 -20.29 23.39 10.07
C PHE A 151 -20.66 23.94 8.67
N HIS A 152 -21.88 24.46 8.54
CA HIS A 152 -22.39 24.94 7.26
C HIS A 152 -21.69 26.22 6.78
N ALA A 153 -21.26 27.08 7.72
CA ALA A 153 -20.47 28.24 7.38
C ALA A 153 -19.11 27.87 6.81
N ALA A 154 -18.43 26.84 7.38
CA ALA A 154 -17.19 26.32 6.83
C ALA A 154 -17.41 25.77 5.41
N VAL A 155 -18.47 24.97 5.19
CA VAL A 155 -18.81 24.41 3.88
C VAL A 155 -19.13 25.50 2.84
N ALA A 156 -19.96 26.48 3.20
CA ALA A 156 -20.32 27.57 2.28
C ALA A 156 -19.09 28.38 1.87
N LEU A 157 -18.22 28.69 2.85
CA LEU A 157 -17.02 29.49 2.61
C LEU A 157 -16.04 28.81 1.66
N VAL A 158 -15.84 27.49 1.76
CA VAL A 158 -14.88 26.76 0.92
C VAL A 158 -15.40 26.53 -0.51
N LYS A 159 -16.74 26.42 -0.69
CA LYS A 159 -17.39 26.33 -2.01
C LYS A 159 -17.29 27.64 -2.80
N ALA A 160 -17.17 28.77 -2.15
CA ALA A 160 -17.11 30.08 -2.82
C ALA A 160 -15.88 30.21 -3.73
N PRO A 161 -16.00 30.91 -4.89
CA PRO A 161 -14.91 31.13 -5.84
C PRO A 161 -13.91 32.15 -5.31
N LEU A 162 -13.02 31.71 -4.38
CA LEU A 162 -12.12 32.60 -3.67
C LEU A 162 -10.67 32.41 -4.12
N SER A 163 -9.86 33.46 -4.00
CA SER A 163 -8.45 33.47 -4.35
C SER A 163 -7.53 32.88 -3.29
N LEU A 164 -7.99 32.75 -2.05
CA LEU A 164 -7.20 32.26 -0.92
C LEU A 164 -7.44 30.77 -0.69
N SER A 165 -6.36 30.03 -0.50
CA SER A 165 -6.42 28.59 -0.20
C SER A 165 -6.76 28.26 1.25
N VAL A 166 -6.55 29.21 2.20
CA VAL A 166 -6.96 29.08 3.62
C VAL A 166 -7.82 30.27 4.02
N ARG A 167 -8.94 30.02 4.68
CA ARG A 167 -9.80 31.03 5.29
C ARG A 167 -10.30 30.55 6.64
N VAL A 168 -10.17 31.42 7.64
CA VAL A 168 -10.64 31.18 9.00
C VAL A 168 -11.65 32.26 9.34
N ILE A 169 -12.84 31.87 9.78
CA ILE A 169 -13.85 32.79 10.29
C ILE A 169 -13.69 32.86 11.84
N PRO A 170 -13.44 34.03 12.39
CA PRO A 170 -13.48 34.21 13.83
C PRO A 170 -14.88 33.89 14.39
N GLN A 171 -14.93 33.42 15.62
CA GLN A 171 -16.20 33.07 16.25
C GLN A 171 -17.12 34.31 16.39
N GLY A 172 -18.36 34.17 15.91
CA GLY A 172 -19.37 35.22 15.95
C GLY A 172 -19.39 36.13 14.72
N GLU A 173 -18.42 35.99 13.81
CA GLU A 173 -18.34 36.75 12.55
C GLU A 173 -18.90 35.98 11.36
N GLU A 174 -19.52 34.79 11.57
CA GLU A 174 -19.99 33.90 10.50
C GLU A 174 -20.96 34.64 9.55
N SER A 175 -21.92 35.36 10.06
CA SER A 175 -22.91 36.08 9.25
C SER A 175 -22.28 37.16 8.35
N GLU A 176 -21.29 37.89 8.86
CA GLU A 176 -20.57 38.94 8.13
C GLU A 176 -19.69 38.32 7.04
N ALA A 177 -18.94 37.26 7.39
CA ALA A 177 -18.06 36.53 6.45
C ALA A 177 -18.83 35.89 5.32
N LEU A 178 -20.06 35.44 5.54
CA LEU A 178 -20.92 34.82 4.55
C LEU A 178 -21.67 35.81 3.69
N ALA A 179 -21.89 37.03 4.14
CA ALA A 179 -22.80 38.00 3.51
C ALA A 179 -22.50 38.29 2.04
N ALA A 180 -21.21 38.35 1.67
CA ALA A 180 -20.78 38.63 0.29
C ALA A 180 -20.83 37.40 -0.64
N LEU A 181 -21.06 36.18 -0.10
CA LEU A 181 -21.05 34.98 -0.88
C LEU A 181 -22.29 34.87 -1.78
N PRO A 182 -22.12 34.35 -3.03
CA PRO A 182 -23.24 34.12 -3.92
C PRO A 182 -24.09 32.94 -3.47
N LEU A 183 -25.37 32.92 -3.86
CA LEU A 183 -26.31 31.86 -3.45
C LEU A 183 -25.96 30.46 -3.93
N ASN A 184 -25.18 30.33 -4.99
CA ASN A 184 -24.75 29.02 -5.55
C ASN A 184 -23.82 28.21 -4.63
N VAL A 185 -23.37 28.79 -3.50
CA VAL A 185 -22.66 28.03 -2.46
C VAL A 185 -23.60 27.15 -1.62
N LEU A 186 -24.90 27.44 -1.67
CA LEU A 186 -25.96 26.61 -1.09
C LEU A 186 -26.46 25.62 -2.16
N ASP A 187 -26.80 24.41 -1.71
CA ASP A 187 -27.40 23.39 -2.57
C ASP A 187 -28.90 23.69 -2.72
N LEU A 188 -29.22 24.67 -3.61
CA LEU A 188 -30.58 25.08 -3.91
C LEU A 188 -31.23 24.16 -4.93
N THR A 189 -32.54 23.92 -4.81
CA THR A 189 -33.32 23.31 -5.88
C THR A 189 -33.48 24.30 -7.03
N GLU A 190 -33.75 23.80 -8.25
CA GLU A 190 -33.99 24.64 -9.44
C GLU A 190 -35.11 25.65 -9.20
N ASP A 191 -36.22 25.24 -8.56
CA ASP A 191 -37.31 26.11 -8.21
C ASP A 191 -36.88 27.23 -7.23
N GLN A 192 -36.06 26.88 -6.21
CA GLN A 192 -35.55 27.87 -5.27
C GLN A 192 -34.64 28.88 -5.96
N ALA A 193 -33.74 28.39 -6.82
CA ALA A 193 -32.83 29.25 -7.58
C ALA A 193 -33.62 30.20 -8.51
N ALA A 194 -34.64 29.71 -9.18
CA ALA A 194 -35.53 30.51 -10.04
C ALA A 194 -36.30 31.58 -9.23
N ILE A 195 -36.86 31.21 -8.08
CA ILE A 195 -37.58 32.16 -7.20
C ILE A 195 -36.62 33.26 -6.71
N PHE A 196 -35.41 32.92 -6.24
CA PHE A 196 -34.45 33.89 -5.81
C PHE A 196 -33.97 34.82 -6.93
N ALA A 197 -33.81 34.31 -8.13
CA ALA A 197 -33.48 35.11 -9.28
C ALA A 197 -34.62 36.15 -9.60
N LEU A 198 -35.88 35.72 -9.53
CA LEU A 198 -37.03 36.62 -9.68
C LEU A 198 -37.10 37.68 -8.60
N TRP A 199 -36.68 37.37 -7.37
CA TRP A 199 -36.66 38.33 -6.29
C TRP A 199 -35.42 39.23 -6.25
N GLY A 200 -34.49 39.04 -7.18
CA GLY A 200 -33.22 39.78 -7.25
C GLY A 200 -32.25 39.47 -6.11
N ILE A 201 -32.40 38.29 -5.47
CA ILE A 201 -31.52 37.84 -4.37
C ILE A 201 -30.34 37.08 -5.02
N SER A 202 -29.15 37.63 -4.84
CA SER A 202 -27.91 37.06 -5.44
C SER A 202 -26.87 36.65 -4.40
N THR A 203 -26.98 37.14 -3.14
CA THR A 203 -25.99 36.88 -2.11
C THR A 203 -26.65 36.35 -0.81
N LEU A 204 -25.83 35.66 0.00
CA LEU A 204 -26.28 35.18 1.31
C LEU A 204 -26.70 36.32 2.25
N GLY A 205 -26.02 37.46 2.17
CA GLY A 205 -26.37 38.64 2.98
C GLY A 205 -27.76 39.16 2.64
N THR A 206 -28.13 39.25 1.39
CA THR A 206 -29.52 39.68 0.96
C THR A 206 -30.56 38.65 1.40
N LEU A 207 -30.23 37.34 1.33
CA LEU A 207 -31.09 36.26 1.84
C LEU A 207 -31.27 36.31 3.36
N ALA A 208 -30.18 36.54 4.10
CA ALA A 208 -30.16 36.63 5.55
C ALA A 208 -30.96 37.87 6.10
N ALA A 209 -31.02 38.95 5.30
CA ALA A 209 -31.70 40.17 5.64
C ALA A 209 -33.26 40.11 5.47
N LEU A 210 -33.76 39.08 4.82
CA LEU A 210 -35.19 38.91 4.59
C LEU A 210 -35.96 38.79 5.93
N PRO A 211 -37.15 39.42 6.08
CA PRO A 211 -38.00 39.28 7.24
C PRO A 211 -38.41 37.83 7.45
N GLU A 212 -38.12 37.27 8.62
CA GLU A 212 -38.27 35.85 8.91
C GLU A 212 -39.70 35.33 8.71
N ARG A 213 -40.68 36.03 9.25
CA ARG A 213 -42.08 35.62 9.21
C ARG A 213 -42.62 35.56 7.78
N GLU A 214 -42.32 36.55 6.97
CA GLU A 214 -42.77 36.68 5.60
C GLU A 214 -42.07 35.63 4.69
N PHE A 215 -40.76 35.44 4.94
CA PHE A 215 -39.98 34.46 4.21
C PHE A 215 -40.44 33.01 4.51
N ILE A 216 -40.69 32.65 5.77
CA ILE A 216 -41.24 31.36 6.19
C ILE A 216 -42.66 31.18 5.65
N SER A 217 -43.49 32.22 5.62
CA SER A 217 -44.83 32.13 5.07
C SER A 217 -44.84 31.74 3.55
N ARG A 218 -43.81 32.17 2.80
CA ARG A 218 -43.71 31.87 1.35
C ARG A 218 -42.95 30.58 1.03
N MET A 219 -41.89 30.31 1.78
CA MET A 219 -40.95 29.20 1.47
C MET A 219 -41.08 28.02 2.47
N GLY A 220 -41.94 28.15 3.49
CA GLY A 220 -42.12 27.12 4.49
C GLY A 220 -40.86 26.88 5.34
N GLN A 221 -40.71 25.67 5.85
CA GLN A 221 -39.57 25.27 6.69
C GLN A 221 -38.24 25.28 5.92
N SER A 222 -38.26 25.05 4.61
CA SER A 222 -37.07 25.18 3.79
C SER A 222 -36.51 26.59 3.79
N GLY A 223 -37.38 27.61 3.76
CA GLY A 223 -36.99 29.02 3.85
C GLY A 223 -36.33 29.34 5.20
N LYS A 224 -36.88 28.83 6.32
CA LYS A 224 -36.26 28.96 7.63
C LYS A 224 -34.84 28.40 7.63
N ARG A 225 -34.67 27.18 7.10
CA ARG A 225 -33.37 26.54 7.05
C ARG A 225 -32.38 27.31 6.16
N LEU A 226 -32.78 27.75 4.97
CA LEU A 226 -31.95 28.54 4.07
C LEU A 226 -31.48 29.86 4.75
N ARG A 227 -32.37 30.55 5.47
CA ARG A 227 -32.00 31.76 6.21
C ARG A 227 -30.98 31.45 7.32
N GLN A 228 -31.16 30.34 8.07
CA GLN A 228 -30.21 29.91 9.09
C GLN A 228 -28.84 29.56 8.47
N LEU A 229 -28.83 28.89 7.28
CA LEU A 229 -27.62 28.63 6.54
C LEU A 229 -26.91 29.92 6.12
N ALA A 230 -27.67 30.88 5.58
CA ALA A 230 -27.13 32.17 5.13
C ALA A 230 -26.53 33.00 6.27
N ARG A 231 -27.00 32.81 7.52
CA ARG A 231 -26.51 33.47 8.73
C ARG A 231 -25.40 32.71 9.45
N GLY A 232 -25.11 31.46 9.02
CA GLY A 232 -24.19 30.61 9.74
C GLY A 232 -24.68 30.10 11.08
N GLU A 233 -26.01 30.04 11.28
CA GLU A 233 -26.68 29.64 12.53
C GLU A 233 -27.27 28.21 12.44
N ALA A 234 -27.25 27.57 11.28
CA ALA A 234 -27.82 26.24 11.09
C ALA A 234 -27.05 25.20 11.91
N SER A 235 -27.77 24.39 12.68
CA SER A 235 -27.20 23.28 13.42
C SER A 235 -26.93 22.09 12.48
N HIS A 236 -25.91 21.30 12.79
CA HIS A 236 -25.55 20.07 12.07
C HIS A 236 -25.33 18.92 13.04
N LEU A 237 -25.84 17.74 12.70
CA LEU A 237 -25.52 16.51 13.40
C LEU A 237 -24.37 15.84 12.68
N PHE A 238 -23.17 15.94 13.27
CA PHE A 238 -21.95 15.43 12.70
C PHE A 238 -21.98 13.88 12.58
N GLN A 239 -21.74 13.36 11.38
CA GLN A 239 -21.75 11.94 11.07
C GLN A 239 -20.34 11.49 10.66
N PRO A 240 -19.49 11.11 11.62
CA PRO A 240 -18.13 10.73 11.31
C PRO A 240 -18.09 9.43 10.51
N VAL A 241 -17.20 9.40 9.51
CA VAL A 241 -16.75 8.18 8.83
C VAL A 241 -15.42 7.73 9.44
N GLU A 242 -15.20 6.42 9.54
CA GLU A 242 -13.89 5.89 9.90
C GLU A 242 -13.12 5.64 8.60
N PRO A 243 -12.11 6.47 8.25
CA PRO A 243 -11.30 6.23 7.07
C PRO A 243 -10.51 4.93 7.27
N ALA A 244 -10.69 3.98 6.38
CA ALA A 244 -9.86 2.79 6.36
C ALA A 244 -8.40 3.20 6.07
N PHE A 245 -7.44 2.65 6.83
CA PHE A 245 -6.03 2.82 6.52
C PHE A 245 -5.59 1.72 5.55
N VAL A 246 -5.74 1.99 4.26
CA VAL A 246 -5.34 1.10 3.19
C VAL A 246 -4.25 1.78 2.38
N LEU A 247 -3.04 1.23 2.42
CA LEU A 247 -1.91 1.71 1.64
C LEU A 247 -1.98 1.12 0.22
N GLN A 248 -2.90 1.64 -0.57
CA GLN A 248 -3.10 1.23 -1.96
C GLN A 248 -2.99 2.45 -2.88
N GLU A 249 -2.37 2.25 -4.04
CA GLU A 249 -2.35 3.16 -5.17
C GLU A 249 -2.73 2.41 -6.43
N HIS A 250 -3.52 3.05 -7.29
CA HIS A 250 -4.00 2.49 -8.54
C HIS A 250 -3.87 3.49 -9.68
N ILE A 251 -3.47 3.02 -10.86
CA ILE A 251 -3.42 3.82 -12.07
C ILE A 251 -3.89 2.98 -13.28
N GLU A 252 -4.80 3.54 -14.07
CA GLU A 252 -5.20 3.00 -15.36
C GLU A 252 -4.38 3.68 -16.46
N LEU A 253 -3.89 2.91 -17.43
CA LEU A 253 -3.01 3.40 -18.48
C LEU A 253 -3.82 3.73 -19.74
N ASP A 254 -3.58 4.91 -20.32
CA ASP A 254 -4.26 5.34 -21.54
C ASP A 254 -3.87 4.49 -22.76
N SER A 255 -2.69 3.87 -22.72
CA SER A 255 -2.20 2.94 -23.74
C SER A 255 -1.48 1.77 -23.06
N PRO A 256 -1.57 0.55 -23.63
CA PRO A 256 -0.87 -0.62 -23.10
C PRO A 256 0.64 -0.39 -23.00
N VAL A 257 1.24 -0.81 -21.89
CA VAL A 257 2.70 -0.69 -21.63
C VAL A 257 3.34 -2.07 -21.62
N GLU A 258 4.40 -2.24 -22.43
CA GLU A 258 5.19 -3.48 -22.50
C GLU A 258 6.58 -3.31 -21.89
N LEU A 259 7.10 -2.06 -21.84
CA LEU A 259 8.46 -1.76 -21.40
C LEU A 259 8.56 -1.74 -19.88
N LEU A 260 9.48 -2.52 -19.33
CA LEU A 260 9.76 -2.57 -17.89
C LEU A 260 10.14 -1.18 -17.33
N ASP A 261 10.95 -0.40 -18.06
CA ASP A 261 11.37 0.93 -17.61
C ASP A 261 10.20 1.89 -17.43
N ALA A 262 9.21 1.85 -18.34
CA ALA A 262 8.01 2.67 -18.24
C ALA A 262 7.16 2.25 -17.03
N LEU A 263 7.01 0.93 -16.80
CA LEU A 263 6.34 0.39 -15.62
C LEU A 263 7.04 0.80 -14.33
N MET A 264 8.37 0.74 -14.29
CA MET A 264 9.17 1.14 -13.14
C MET A 264 9.08 2.64 -12.83
N PHE A 265 8.93 3.49 -13.85
CA PHE A 265 8.67 4.91 -13.65
C PHE A 265 7.35 5.15 -12.91
N LEU A 266 6.27 4.46 -13.33
CA LEU A 266 4.95 4.54 -12.67
C LEU A 266 5.00 3.97 -11.25
N ALA A 267 5.61 2.79 -11.09
CA ALA A 267 5.79 2.17 -9.77
C ALA A 267 6.56 3.09 -8.80
N ASN A 268 7.56 3.82 -9.28
CA ASN A 268 8.32 4.78 -8.47
C ASN A 268 7.44 5.93 -7.96
N LEU A 269 6.55 6.47 -8.79
CA LEU A 269 5.61 7.52 -8.38
C LEU A 269 4.60 7.02 -7.34
N MET A 270 4.07 5.81 -7.56
CA MET A 270 3.11 5.19 -6.64
C MET A 270 3.76 4.86 -5.29
N LEU A 271 4.99 4.31 -5.29
CA LEU A 271 5.76 4.04 -4.09
C LEU A 271 6.04 5.30 -3.27
N GLU A 272 6.35 6.42 -3.93
CA GLU A 272 6.57 7.68 -3.24
C GLU A 272 5.32 8.11 -2.45
N GLN A 273 4.13 7.93 -3.01
CA GLN A 273 2.86 8.21 -2.33
C GLN A 273 2.61 7.24 -1.15
N LEU A 274 2.84 5.94 -1.35
CA LEU A 274 2.69 4.95 -0.27
C LEU A 274 3.64 5.21 0.90
N ILE A 275 4.91 5.51 0.60
CA ILE A 275 5.93 5.86 1.62
C ILE A 275 5.55 7.13 2.37
N LEU A 276 5.10 8.18 1.65
CA LEU A 276 4.67 9.43 2.26
C LEU A 276 3.50 9.21 3.24
N ARG A 277 2.54 8.37 2.86
CA ARG A 277 1.37 8.04 3.67
C ARG A 277 1.76 7.20 4.90
N ALA A 278 2.58 6.17 4.73
CA ALA A 278 3.09 5.36 5.84
C ALA A 278 3.89 6.21 6.84
N ALA A 279 4.81 7.05 6.34
CA ALA A 279 5.63 7.93 7.17
C ALA A 279 4.81 8.96 7.96
N ALA A 280 3.67 9.44 7.41
CA ALA A 280 2.76 10.33 8.11
C ALA A 280 2.16 9.73 9.39
N ARG A 281 2.15 8.40 9.51
CA ARG A 281 1.72 7.63 10.69
C ARG A 281 2.86 6.98 11.47
N VAL A 282 4.11 7.37 11.18
CA VAL A 282 5.31 6.80 11.82
C VAL A 282 5.43 5.28 11.52
N LEU A 283 4.95 4.86 10.36
CA LEU A 283 5.04 3.49 9.87
C LEU A 283 6.03 3.38 8.71
N ALA A 284 6.45 2.17 8.43
CA ALA A 284 7.21 1.82 7.23
C ALA A 284 6.46 0.75 6.44
N LEU A 285 6.86 0.51 5.19
CA LEU A 285 6.31 -0.55 4.37
C LEU A 285 6.99 -1.87 4.72
N ALA A 286 6.19 -2.90 5.06
CA ALA A 286 6.65 -4.25 5.38
C ALA A 286 6.61 -5.16 4.15
N SER A 287 5.63 -4.98 3.26
CA SER A 287 5.54 -5.65 1.98
C SER A 287 4.91 -4.73 0.94
N VAL A 288 5.20 -4.98 -0.33
CA VAL A 288 4.53 -4.34 -1.46
C VAL A 288 4.10 -5.42 -2.44
N SER A 289 2.81 -5.48 -2.72
CA SER A 289 2.21 -6.35 -3.73
C SER A 289 1.92 -5.54 -4.98
N THR A 290 2.45 -5.98 -6.10
CA THR A 290 2.19 -5.41 -7.42
C THR A 290 1.17 -6.27 -8.15
N THR A 291 0.03 -5.71 -8.50
CA THR A 291 -0.99 -6.36 -9.32
C THR A 291 -1.09 -5.63 -10.65
N LEU A 292 -0.79 -6.33 -11.74
CA LEU A 292 -0.86 -5.83 -13.11
C LEU A 292 -2.09 -6.44 -13.79
N ILE A 293 -2.91 -5.59 -14.41
CA ILE A 293 -4.00 -6.03 -15.29
C ILE A 293 -3.44 -6.05 -16.71
N LEU A 294 -3.48 -7.21 -17.34
CA LEU A 294 -2.90 -7.46 -18.65
C LEU A 294 -3.96 -7.36 -19.74
N GLU A 295 -3.52 -7.09 -20.96
CA GLU A 295 -4.35 -7.20 -22.14
C GLU A 295 -4.91 -8.63 -22.26
N GLY A 296 -6.24 -8.74 -22.50
CA GLY A 296 -6.95 -10.03 -22.43
C GLY A 296 -7.56 -10.35 -21.07
N GLY A 297 -7.43 -9.46 -20.05
CA GLY A 297 -8.10 -9.55 -18.75
C GLY A 297 -7.40 -10.45 -17.72
N ALA A 298 -6.23 -11.01 -18.05
CA ALA A 298 -5.42 -11.75 -17.08
C ALA A 298 -4.79 -10.80 -16.03
N THR A 299 -4.54 -11.33 -14.83
CA THR A 299 -3.86 -10.59 -13.76
C THR A 299 -2.53 -11.23 -13.43
N HIS A 300 -1.50 -10.40 -13.21
CA HIS A 300 -0.19 -10.82 -12.74
C HIS A 300 0.07 -10.17 -11.40
N THR A 301 0.13 -10.97 -10.33
CA THR A 301 0.32 -10.45 -8.95
C THR A 301 1.61 -10.99 -8.35
N ARG A 302 2.43 -10.10 -7.83
CA ARG A 302 3.69 -10.41 -7.15
C ARG A 302 3.80 -9.62 -5.87
N THR A 303 4.37 -10.23 -4.82
CA THR A 303 4.59 -9.58 -3.52
C THR A 303 6.07 -9.62 -3.17
N VAL A 304 6.61 -8.47 -2.86
CA VAL A 304 8.03 -8.31 -2.46
C VAL A 304 8.07 -7.91 -0.99
N ARG A 305 8.96 -8.56 -0.22
CA ARG A 305 9.16 -8.30 1.22
C ARG A 305 10.65 -8.09 1.51
N PRO A 306 11.06 -6.94 2.04
CA PRO A 306 12.39 -6.77 2.62
C PRO A 306 12.50 -7.50 3.96
N ALA A 307 13.73 -7.71 4.46
CA ALA A 307 13.96 -8.36 5.75
C ALA A 307 13.45 -7.50 6.93
N LEU A 308 13.45 -6.18 6.78
CA LEU A 308 12.91 -5.23 7.75
C LEU A 308 11.99 -4.22 7.05
N PRO A 309 10.89 -3.79 7.69
CA PRO A 309 10.07 -2.71 7.17
C PRO A 309 10.90 -1.45 6.91
N THR A 310 10.77 -0.88 5.72
CA THR A 310 11.58 0.27 5.30
C THR A 310 10.78 1.29 4.49
N ASN A 311 11.16 2.57 4.61
CA ASN A 311 10.68 3.67 3.77
C ASN A 311 11.75 4.11 2.75
N ASP A 312 12.82 3.33 2.58
CA ASP A 312 13.82 3.62 1.56
C ASP A 312 13.29 3.26 0.17
N ARG A 313 12.93 4.30 -0.59
CA ARG A 313 12.41 4.17 -1.95
C ARG A 313 13.38 3.43 -2.89
N GLN A 314 14.69 3.64 -2.74
CA GLN A 314 15.68 3.00 -3.62
C GLN A 314 15.74 1.50 -3.42
N VAL A 315 15.56 1.05 -2.18
CA VAL A 315 15.47 -0.39 -1.86
C VAL A 315 14.26 -1.00 -2.55
N TRP A 316 13.09 -0.37 -2.41
CA TRP A 316 11.85 -0.85 -3.02
C TRP A 316 11.93 -0.92 -4.55
N ILE A 317 12.43 0.12 -5.19
CA ILE A 317 12.57 0.15 -6.66
C ILE A 317 13.50 -0.97 -7.13
N LYS A 318 14.62 -1.20 -6.46
CA LYS A 318 15.54 -2.29 -6.80
C LYS A 318 14.90 -3.68 -6.63
N LEU A 319 14.16 -3.88 -5.53
CA LEU A 319 13.48 -5.15 -5.27
C LEU A 319 12.38 -5.42 -6.29
N LEU A 320 11.54 -4.44 -6.59
CA LEU A 320 10.48 -4.56 -7.60
C LEU A 320 11.06 -4.78 -9.00
N HIS A 321 12.12 -4.08 -9.37
CA HIS A 321 12.79 -4.28 -10.66
C HIS A 321 13.31 -5.71 -10.79
N LEU A 322 14.02 -6.23 -9.79
CA LEU A 322 14.55 -7.60 -9.80
C LEU A 322 13.45 -8.67 -9.85
N ASP A 323 12.33 -8.45 -9.14
CA ASP A 323 11.22 -9.39 -9.15
C ASP A 323 10.52 -9.42 -10.52
N LEU A 324 10.23 -8.24 -11.10
CA LEU A 324 9.58 -8.14 -12.41
C LEU A 324 10.49 -8.57 -13.56
N GLU A 325 11.82 -8.37 -13.45
CA GLU A 325 12.79 -8.89 -14.40
C GLU A 325 12.87 -10.44 -14.38
N SER A 326 12.77 -11.02 -13.19
CA SER A 326 12.78 -12.48 -13.00
C SER A 326 11.44 -13.12 -13.35
N HIS A 327 10.34 -12.39 -13.25
CA HIS A 327 8.98 -12.85 -13.48
C HIS A 327 8.23 -11.85 -14.38
N PRO A 328 8.59 -11.74 -15.66
CA PRO A 328 7.98 -10.75 -16.55
C PRO A 328 6.50 -11.05 -16.81
N PRO A 329 5.64 -10.03 -16.94
CA PRO A 329 4.27 -10.20 -17.39
C PRO A 329 4.25 -10.76 -18.82
N GLN A 330 3.22 -11.56 -19.12
CA GLN A 330 3.14 -12.29 -20.42
C GLN A 330 2.43 -11.49 -21.52
N ALA A 331 1.85 -10.33 -21.19
CA ALA A 331 1.15 -9.46 -22.12
C ALA A 331 1.29 -7.98 -21.69
N ALA A 332 0.88 -7.07 -22.59
CA ALA A 332 0.89 -5.65 -22.33
C ALA A 332 0.01 -5.27 -21.13
N ILE A 333 0.44 -4.28 -20.36
CA ILE A 333 -0.16 -3.87 -19.09
C ILE A 333 -1.15 -2.73 -19.33
N LEU A 334 -2.38 -2.89 -18.84
CA LEU A 334 -3.46 -1.90 -18.93
C LEU A 334 -3.64 -1.11 -17.63
N ALA A 335 -3.34 -1.71 -16.49
CA ALA A 335 -3.41 -1.02 -15.21
C ALA A 335 -2.42 -1.63 -14.21
N ILE A 336 -1.97 -0.81 -13.26
CA ILE A 336 -1.12 -1.20 -12.14
C ILE A 336 -1.77 -0.81 -10.83
N THR A 337 -1.73 -1.74 -9.87
CA THR A 337 -2.10 -1.50 -8.48
C THR A 337 -0.92 -1.87 -7.59
N LEU A 338 -0.53 -0.99 -6.69
CA LEU A 338 0.41 -1.28 -5.61
C LEU A 338 -0.34 -1.29 -4.29
N ASP A 339 -0.27 -2.41 -3.59
CA ASP A 339 -0.79 -2.59 -2.23
C ASP A 339 0.38 -2.78 -1.27
N ALA A 340 0.41 -2.04 -0.16
CA ALA A 340 1.46 -2.15 0.82
C ALA A 340 0.93 -2.53 2.20
N GLU A 341 1.62 -3.43 2.88
CA GLU A 341 1.36 -3.73 4.28
C GLU A 341 2.20 -2.80 5.17
N PRO A 342 1.59 -2.12 6.15
CA PRO A 342 2.34 -1.31 7.09
C PRO A 342 3.09 -2.18 8.11
N GLY A 343 4.28 -1.72 8.50
CA GLY A 343 5.08 -2.32 9.56
C GLY A 343 5.64 -1.26 10.49
N THR A 344 5.99 -1.66 11.70
CA THR A 344 6.68 -0.76 12.63
C THR A 344 8.14 -0.61 12.23
N THR A 345 8.64 0.62 12.20
CA THR A 345 10.09 0.86 12.04
C THR A 345 10.81 0.30 13.24
N SER A 346 11.48 -0.85 13.10
CA SER A 346 12.42 -1.28 14.13
C SER A 346 13.68 -0.43 14.00
N GLN A 347 13.78 0.61 14.81
CA GLN A 347 15.07 1.25 15.07
C GLN A 347 15.88 0.28 15.93
N VAL A 348 16.60 -0.62 15.26
CA VAL A 348 17.64 -1.38 15.95
C VAL A 348 18.75 -0.38 16.25
N GLN A 349 18.78 0.16 17.46
CA GLN A 349 19.90 0.92 17.95
C GLN A 349 21.07 -0.05 18.07
N LEU A 350 21.90 -0.10 17.04
CA LEU A 350 23.17 -0.84 17.09
C LEU A 350 23.99 -0.19 18.19
N GLY A 351 24.35 -1.00 19.20
CA GLY A 351 25.24 -0.54 20.28
C GLY A 351 26.56 -0.06 19.67
N LEU A 352 27.14 0.97 20.27
CA LEU A 352 28.39 1.62 19.81
C LEU A 352 29.56 0.62 19.65
N PHE A 353 29.46 -0.54 20.27
CA PHE A 353 30.46 -1.62 20.31
C PHE A 353 29.99 -2.90 19.60
N SER A 354 28.84 -2.87 18.90
CA SER A 354 28.41 -4.03 18.12
C SER A 354 29.24 -4.12 16.83
N PRO A 355 29.69 -5.31 16.40
CA PRO A 355 30.33 -5.47 15.11
C PRO A 355 29.40 -4.94 14.03
N GLN A 356 29.95 -4.26 13.01
CA GLN A 356 29.20 -3.71 11.90
C GLN A 356 28.49 -4.85 11.17
N LEU A 357 27.22 -5.05 11.51
CA LEU A 357 26.35 -5.89 10.70
C LEU A 357 26.14 -5.21 9.34
N PRO A 358 26.04 -5.97 8.26
CA PRO A 358 25.71 -5.40 6.95
C PRO A 358 24.44 -4.55 7.07
N GLU A 359 24.44 -3.39 6.44
CA GLU A 359 23.21 -2.58 6.37
C GLU A 359 22.05 -3.44 5.88
N PRO A 360 20.93 -3.53 6.59
CA PRO A 360 19.80 -4.40 6.22
C PRO A 360 19.36 -4.23 4.77
N SER A 361 19.37 -3.00 4.26
CA SER A 361 19.05 -2.68 2.87
C SER A 361 20.00 -3.31 1.84
N ARG A 362 21.29 -3.38 2.13
CA ARG A 362 22.27 -4.05 1.25
C ARG A 362 22.12 -5.57 1.29
N LEU A 363 21.80 -6.11 2.46
CA LEU A 363 21.53 -7.53 2.63
C LEU A 363 20.30 -7.94 1.80
N ASP A 364 19.22 -7.17 1.86
CA ASP A 364 17.99 -7.45 1.11
C ASP A 364 18.21 -7.48 -0.40
N VAL A 365 18.91 -6.48 -0.95
CA VAL A 365 19.25 -6.45 -2.38
C VAL A 365 20.14 -7.65 -2.75
N THR A 366 21.07 -8.04 -1.89
CA THR A 366 21.94 -9.19 -2.14
C THR A 366 21.14 -10.50 -2.13
N LEU A 367 20.25 -10.68 -1.14
CA LEU A 367 19.36 -11.85 -1.06
C LEU A 367 18.41 -11.92 -2.26
N ALA A 368 17.86 -10.78 -2.70
CA ALA A 368 17.01 -10.73 -3.89
C ALA A 368 17.77 -11.18 -5.16
N ARG A 369 19.02 -10.72 -5.34
CA ARG A 369 19.88 -11.18 -6.44
C ARG A 369 20.18 -12.67 -6.37
N ILE A 370 20.45 -13.20 -5.19
CA ILE A 370 20.70 -14.63 -5.01
C ILE A 370 19.41 -15.42 -5.32
N ARG A 371 18.25 -14.97 -4.87
CA ARG A 371 16.95 -15.60 -5.18
C ARG A 371 16.69 -15.66 -6.69
N ALA A 372 16.98 -14.58 -7.41
CA ALA A 372 16.84 -14.54 -8.86
C ALA A 372 17.72 -15.59 -9.59
N ILE A 373 18.86 -15.98 -8.99
CA ILE A 373 19.80 -16.96 -9.58
C ILE A 373 19.45 -18.39 -9.19
N VAL A 374 19.13 -18.65 -7.90
CA VAL A 374 18.99 -20.01 -7.36
C VAL A 374 17.54 -20.44 -7.11
N GLY A 375 16.58 -19.54 -7.31
CA GLY A 375 15.15 -19.74 -7.02
C GLY A 375 14.76 -19.27 -5.64
N GLU A 376 13.52 -18.81 -5.52
CA GLU A 376 12.96 -18.17 -4.31
C GLU A 376 12.93 -19.13 -3.11
N GLU A 377 12.61 -20.41 -3.37
CA GLU A 377 12.53 -21.48 -2.36
C GLU A 377 13.87 -21.92 -1.78
N ASN A 378 14.98 -21.56 -2.43
CA ASN A 378 16.33 -21.96 -2.02
C ASN A 378 17.07 -20.90 -1.22
N VAL A 379 16.46 -19.74 -0.96
CA VAL A 379 17.09 -18.63 -0.23
C VAL A 379 16.22 -18.16 0.92
N GLY A 380 16.68 -18.44 2.14
CA GLY A 380 15.95 -18.07 3.33
C GLY A 380 16.66 -18.59 4.59
N ARG A 381 15.91 -18.63 5.68
CA ARG A 381 16.32 -19.25 6.94
C ARG A 381 15.81 -20.68 6.99
N ALA A 382 16.72 -21.63 7.19
CA ALA A 382 16.33 -23.02 7.42
C ALA A 382 15.67 -23.16 8.81
N VAL A 383 14.43 -23.60 8.85
CA VAL A 383 13.65 -23.86 10.07
C VAL A 383 13.38 -25.36 10.14
N LEU A 384 13.68 -25.97 11.30
CA LEU A 384 13.42 -27.37 11.51
C LEU A 384 11.91 -27.64 11.47
N THR A 385 11.53 -28.69 10.76
CA THR A 385 10.16 -29.20 10.75
C THR A 385 10.01 -30.26 11.84
N ASP A 386 8.80 -30.40 12.39
CA ASP A 386 8.49 -31.45 13.37
C ASP A 386 8.37 -32.80 12.65
N THR A 387 9.51 -33.36 12.32
CA THR A 387 9.62 -34.66 11.64
C THR A 387 10.89 -35.39 12.08
N ASN A 388 10.85 -36.72 12.07
CA ASN A 388 12.03 -37.55 12.29
C ASN A 388 12.85 -37.80 11.02
N ARG A 389 12.50 -37.18 9.88
CA ARG A 389 13.31 -37.26 8.65
C ARG A 389 14.64 -36.56 8.85
N MET A 390 15.70 -37.14 8.33
CA MET A 390 17.06 -36.67 8.53
C MET A 390 17.33 -35.26 7.98
N ASP A 391 16.62 -34.83 6.96
CA ASP A 391 16.73 -33.48 6.37
C ASP A 391 15.40 -32.71 6.48
N GLY A 392 14.72 -32.89 7.64
CA GLY A 392 13.46 -32.23 7.94
C GLY A 392 13.61 -30.76 8.26
N PHE A 393 13.83 -29.93 7.27
CA PHE A 393 13.76 -28.47 7.39
C PHE A 393 12.99 -27.88 6.20
N ARG A 394 12.46 -26.68 6.40
CA ARG A 394 11.89 -25.86 5.35
C ARG A 394 12.62 -24.52 5.30
N MET A 395 12.65 -23.92 4.12
CA MET A 395 13.16 -22.57 3.98
C MET A 395 12.01 -21.59 4.25
N GLU A 396 12.24 -20.69 5.20
CA GLU A 396 11.34 -19.55 5.48
C GLU A 396 12.03 -18.27 5.03
N PRO A 397 11.25 -17.22 4.69
CA PRO A 397 11.83 -15.91 4.40
C PRO A 397 12.77 -15.47 5.52
N PHE A 398 13.87 -14.80 5.14
CA PHE A 398 14.82 -14.31 6.11
C PHE A 398 14.22 -13.13 6.89
N GLU A 399 13.95 -13.34 8.17
CA GLU A 399 13.50 -12.33 9.10
C GLU A 399 14.56 -12.11 10.16
N ILE A 400 14.92 -10.84 10.42
CA ILE A 400 15.80 -10.49 11.51
C ILE A 400 14.96 -10.47 12.79
N SER A 401 14.88 -11.61 13.46
CA SER A 401 14.27 -11.68 14.79
C SER A 401 15.30 -11.19 15.83
N ALA A 402 14.92 -10.19 16.61
CA ALA A 402 15.69 -9.75 17.79
C ALA A 402 15.62 -10.78 18.93
N THR A 403 15.75 -12.07 18.61
CA THR A 403 15.75 -13.13 19.62
C THR A 403 17.09 -13.09 20.35
N LYS A 404 17.07 -12.82 21.64
CA LYS A 404 18.25 -12.96 22.51
C LYS A 404 18.82 -14.36 22.29
N VAL A 405 20.04 -14.43 21.79
CA VAL A 405 20.79 -15.68 21.70
C VAL A 405 20.90 -16.21 23.14
N LYS A 406 20.21 -17.30 23.42
CA LYS A 406 20.45 -18.04 24.65
C LYS A 406 21.89 -18.56 24.57
N GLU A 407 22.73 -18.14 25.49
CA GLU A 407 24.08 -18.75 25.66
C GLU A 407 23.88 -20.25 25.80
N HIS A 408 24.34 -21.00 24.80
CA HIS A 408 24.29 -22.45 24.83
C HIS A 408 25.43 -22.91 25.70
N ALA A 409 25.15 -23.82 26.64
CA ALA A 409 26.15 -24.53 27.37
C ALA A 409 27.14 -25.21 26.39
N PRO A 410 28.44 -25.31 26.73
CA PRO A 410 29.41 -25.90 25.82
C PRO A 410 29.00 -27.33 25.44
N THR A 411 28.72 -27.50 24.13
CA THR A 411 28.33 -28.81 23.58
C THR A 411 29.54 -29.74 23.63
N PRO A 412 29.41 -30.98 24.13
CA PRO A 412 30.52 -31.93 24.11
C PRO A 412 30.98 -32.16 22.67
N LEU A 413 32.31 -32.24 22.49
CA LEU A 413 32.92 -32.52 21.20
C LEU A 413 32.34 -33.85 20.65
N ARG A 414 31.66 -33.78 19.53
CA ARG A 414 31.14 -34.94 18.79
C ARG A 414 31.94 -35.07 17.48
N PRO A 415 32.20 -36.28 16.98
CA PRO A 415 32.82 -36.45 15.67
C PRO A 415 31.97 -35.73 14.61
N ALA A 416 32.64 -34.95 13.78
CA ALA A 416 31.97 -34.24 12.69
C ALA A 416 31.58 -35.22 11.60
N MET A 417 30.35 -35.15 11.12
CA MET A 417 29.89 -35.92 9.98
C MET A 417 29.71 -34.98 8.77
N ARG A 418 30.50 -35.22 7.72
CA ARG A 418 30.33 -34.58 6.43
C ARG A 418 29.19 -35.27 5.67
N ARG A 419 28.05 -34.60 5.56
CA ARG A 419 26.91 -35.11 4.77
C ARG A 419 27.15 -35.04 3.27
N LEU A 420 26.74 -36.09 2.57
CA LEU A 420 26.69 -36.15 1.11
C LEU A 420 25.31 -35.66 0.62
N ARG A 421 25.29 -34.67 -0.23
CA ARG A 421 24.07 -34.11 -0.83
C ARG A 421 24.27 -33.94 -2.33
N PRO A 422 23.53 -34.70 -3.16
CA PRO A 422 22.62 -35.77 -2.78
C PRO A 422 23.36 -36.99 -2.18
N ALA A 423 22.60 -37.81 -1.41
CA ALA A 423 23.12 -39.10 -0.95
C ALA A 423 23.52 -39.99 -2.12
N GLU A 424 24.64 -40.69 -1.99
CA GLU A 424 25.19 -41.53 -3.08
C GLU A 424 24.72 -42.97 -2.92
N ALA A 425 24.22 -43.58 -4.01
CA ALA A 425 23.83 -44.99 -4.01
C ALA A 425 25.04 -45.88 -3.77
N VAL A 426 24.88 -46.92 -2.94
CA VAL A 426 25.91 -47.90 -2.62
C VAL A 426 25.35 -49.32 -2.71
N PHE A 427 26.20 -50.27 -3.14
CA PHE A 427 25.86 -51.70 -3.12
C PHE A 427 26.41 -52.28 -1.82
N VAL A 428 25.56 -52.79 -0.95
CA VAL A 428 25.93 -53.35 0.35
C VAL A 428 25.72 -54.86 0.34
N THR A 429 26.75 -55.61 0.72
CA THR A 429 26.64 -57.05 0.95
C THR A 429 26.37 -57.29 2.43
N LEU A 430 25.34 -58.08 2.72
CA LEU A 430 24.93 -58.40 4.09
C LEU A 430 25.37 -59.80 4.47
N GLU A 431 25.80 -59.97 5.69
CA GLU A 431 25.98 -61.26 6.35
C GLU A 431 25.20 -61.24 7.68
N ASN A 432 24.29 -62.19 7.87
CA ASN A 432 23.42 -62.26 9.05
C ASN A 432 22.65 -60.97 9.32
N LYS A 433 22.22 -60.28 8.27
CA LYS A 433 21.52 -58.97 8.28
C LYS A 433 22.40 -57.77 8.68
N TYR A 434 23.73 -57.96 8.83
CA TYR A 434 24.68 -56.89 9.11
C TYR A 434 25.45 -56.54 7.83
N PRO A 435 25.78 -55.25 7.59
CA PRO A 435 26.65 -54.83 6.48
C PRO A 435 28.03 -55.50 6.63
N LYS A 436 28.45 -56.29 5.65
CA LYS A 436 29.73 -56.99 5.59
C LYS A 436 30.74 -56.28 4.70
N ALA A 437 30.28 -55.76 3.58
CA ALA A 437 31.07 -55.03 2.62
C ALA A 437 30.18 -54.09 1.80
N PHE A 438 30.77 -53.03 1.27
CA PHE A 438 30.08 -52.17 0.34
C PHE A 438 30.98 -51.60 -0.75
N LEU A 439 30.37 -51.30 -1.88
CA LEU A 439 31.02 -50.64 -3.02
C LEU A 439 30.67 -49.18 -3.02
N PHE A 440 31.68 -48.30 -2.90
CA PHE A 440 31.51 -46.84 -2.96
C PHE A 440 32.55 -46.20 -3.86
N ARG A 441 32.09 -45.42 -4.87
CA ARG A 441 32.95 -44.77 -5.88
C ARG A 441 33.96 -45.72 -6.51
N SER A 442 33.49 -46.89 -6.91
CA SER A 442 34.30 -47.97 -7.56
C SER A 442 35.37 -48.59 -6.63
N ARG A 443 35.34 -48.33 -5.34
CA ARG A 443 36.22 -48.94 -4.33
C ARG A 443 35.43 -49.91 -3.46
N HIS A 444 36.02 -51.07 -3.19
CA HIS A 444 35.44 -52.08 -2.33
C HIS A 444 35.96 -51.93 -0.92
N PHE A 445 35.02 -51.80 0.02
CA PHE A 445 35.28 -51.64 1.48
C PHE A 445 34.75 -52.86 2.22
N VAL A 446 35.58 -53.47 3.05
CA VAL A 446 35.18 -54.52 4.00
C VAL A 446 34.87 -53.88 5.34
N VAL A 447 33.71 -54.15 5.89
CA VAL A 447 33.27 -53.57 7.17
C VAL A 447 33.95 -54.32 8.30
N GLU A 448 34.74 -53.61 9.11
CA GLU A 448 35.38 -54.11 10.32
C GLU A 448 34.42 -54.00 11.53
N ARG A 449 33.63 -52.92 11.58
CA ARG A 449 32.66 -52.67 12.66
C ARG A 449 31.41 -51.96 12.08
N ALA A 450 30.23 -52.47 12.43
CA ALA A 450 28.96 -51.87 12.12
C ALA A 450 28.18 -51.64 13.43
N CYS A 451 27.72 -50.42 13.61
CA CYS A 451 26.82 -50.02 14.70
C CYS A 451 25.43 -49.70 14.11
N GLY A 452 24.39 -50.30 14.69
CA GLY A 452 23.01 -50.17 14.19
C GLY A 452 22.29 -51.53 14.27
N PRO A 453 21.12 -51.69 13.64
CA PRO A 453 20.41 -50.65 12.90
C PRO A 453 19.66 -49.68 13.82
N TRP A 454 19.75 -48.40 13.54
CA TRP A 454 18.80 -47.44 14.09
C TRP A 454 17.68 -47.29 13.11
N ARG A 455 16.45 -47.69 13.50
CA ARG A 455 15.26 -47.66 12.68
C ARG A 455 14.47 -46.40 12.95
N THR A 456 14.18 -45.65 11.92
CA THR A 456 13.31 -44.49 11.98
C THR A 456 12.24 -44.57 10.91
N SER A 457 11.04 -44.21 11.27
CA SER A 457 9.90 -44.10 10.35
C SER A 457 8.97 -43.00 10.85
N GLY A 458 8.09 -42.52 10.02
CA GLY A 458 7.14 -41.50 10.46
C GLY A 458 6.15 -41.10 9.40
N GLU A 459 5.31 -40.16 9.78
CA GLU A 459 4.32 -39.55 8.91
C GLU A 459 3.34 -40.56 8.30
N TRP A 460 2.91 -41.57 9.10
CA TRP A 460 1.95 -42.60 8.65
C TRP A 460 0.62 -42.02 8.16
N TRP A 461 0.35 -40.74 8.49
CA TRP A 461 -0.80 -39.95 8.02
C TRP A 461 -0.57 -39.25 6.68
N SER A 462 0.67 -39.23 6.17
CA SER A 462 1.05 -38.62 4.89
C SER A 462 0.95 -39.64 3.75
N ALA A 463 0.63 -39.16 2.54
CA ALA A 463 0.69 -39.97 1.32
C ALA A 463 2.12 -40.45 1.00
N THR A 464 3.14 -39.84 1.57
CA THR A 464 4.56 -40.20 1.40
C THR A 464 5.09 -40.94 2.62
N LEU A 465 4.77 -42.22 2.73
CA LEU A 465 5.35 -43.10 3.75
C LEU A 465 6.87 -43.18 3.60
N TRP A 466 7.56 -43.25 4.72
CA TRP A 466 9.02 -43.48 4.74
C TRP A 466 9.43 -44.34 5.92
N GLY A 467 10.50 -45.08 5.74
CA GLY A 467 11.12 -45.88 6.77
C GLY A 467 12.55 -46.19 6.39
N CYS A 468 13.48 -46.00 7.30
CA CYS A 468 14.88 -46.26 7.02
C CYS A 468 15.60 -46.97 8.20
N GLU A 469 16.62 -47.71 7.85
CA GLU A 469 17.62 -48.27 8.77
C GLU A 469 18.94 -47.52 8.55
N GLN A 470 19.47 -46.94 9.62
CA GLN A 470 20.78 -46.29 9.60
C GLN A 470 21.83 -47.20 10.21
N TRP A 471 23.02 -47.16 9.66
CA TRP A 471 24.19 -47.90 10.10
C TRP A 471 25.41 -46.99 10.07
N ASP A 472 26.19 -46.98 11.16
CA ASP A 472 27.50 -46.35 11.17
C ASP A 472 28.56 -47.45 11.07
N CYS A 473 29.35 -47.36 10.01
CA CYS A 473 30.31 -48.40 9.63
C CYS A 473 31.72 -47.84 9.65
N VAL A 474 32.63 -48.63 10.23
CA VAL A 474 34.07 -48.49 10.01
C VAL A 474 34.48 -49.57 9.04
N ALA A 475 35.02 -49.20 7.90
CA ALA A 475 35.36 -50.12 6.82
C ALA A 475 36.76 -49.82 6.26
N ARG A 476 37.40 -50.83 5.69
CA ARG A 476 38.73 -50.73 5.16
C ARG A 476 38.83 -51.29 3.73
N THR A 477 39.65 -50.67 2.91
CA THR A 477 40.00 -51.20 1.59
C THR A 477 41.14 -52.23 1.69
N HIS A 478 41.34 -53.03 0.66
CA HIS A 478 42.50 -53.90 0.55
C HIS A 478 43.84 -53.15 0.56
N SER A 479 43.86 -51.88 0.17
CA SER A 479 45.03 -50.98 0.27
C SER A 479 45.31 -50.46 1.67
N GLY A 480 44.42 -50.71 2.64
CA GLY A 480 44.56 -50.27 4.02
C GLY A 480 43.85 -48.95 4.35
N ASP A 481 43.23 -48.29 3.39
CA ASP A 481 42.50 -47.04 3.62
C ASP A 481 41.28 -47.31 4.52
N VAL A 482 41.11 -46.55 5.56
CA VAL A 482 39.97 -46.62 6.50
C VAL A 482 38.92 -45.57 6.14
N LEU A 483 37.65 -45.96 6.14
CA LEU A 483 36.52 -45.10 5.94
C LEU A 483 35.52 -45.30 7.07
N CYS A 484 35.16 -44.18 7.75
CA CYS A 484 34.05 -44.14 8.69
C CYS A 484 32.84 -43.54 7.98
N ALA A 485 31.77 -44.30 7.80
CA ALA A 485 30.65 -43.92 6.94
C ALA A 485 29.31 -44.19 7.59
N CYS A 486 28.36 -43.34 7.29
CA CYS A 486 26.93 -43.49 7.64
C CYS A 486 26.18 -44.00 6.42
N LEU A 487 25.65 -45.23 6.51
CA LEU A 487 24.84 -45.90 5.48
C LEU A 487 23.38 -45.89 5.91
N ILE A 488 22.47 -45.61 4.95
CA ILE A 488 21.04 -45.73 5.15
C ILE A 488 20.46 -46.73 4.13
N ARG A 489 19.57 -47.58 4.63
CA ARG A 489 18.70 -48.44 3.84
C ARG A 489 17.29 -47.89 3.84
N ASP A 490 16.75 -47.55 2.68
CA ASP A 490 15.32 -47.30 2.50
C ASP A 490 14.58 -48.65 2.62
N MET A 491 13.79 -48.81 3.65
CA MET A 491 13.09 -50.07 3.93
C MET A 491 11.92 -50.34 2.96
N LEU A 492 11.40 -49.31 2.29
CA LEU A 492 10.30 -49.45 1.34
C LEU A 492 10.79 -49.87 -0.06
N ARG A 493 11.96 -49.33 -0.45
CA ARG A 493 12.56 -49.58 -1.80
C ARG A 493 13.71 -50.58 -1.77
N ASP A 494 14.14 -50.99 -0.58
CA ASP A 494 15.32 -51.82 -0.34
C ASP A 494 16.61 -51.32 -1.01
N GLN A 495 16.79 -49.97 -0.95
CA GLN A 495 17.94 -49.30 -1.55
C GLN A 495 18.88 -48.77 -0.47
N TRP A 496 20.18 -48.92 -0.72
CA TRP A 496 21.22 -48.45 0.18
C TRP A 496 21.86 -47.16 -0.35
N GLN A 497 22.09 -46.22 0.53
CA GLN A 497 22.73 -44.96 0.20
C GLN A 497 23.75 -44.58 1.27
N MET A 498 24.84 -43.97 0.86
CA MET A 498 25.78 -43.32 1.76
C MET A 498 25.33 -41.86 1.98
N VAL A 499 25.06 -41.52 3.20
CA VAL A 499 24.55 -40.18 3.57
C VAL A 499 25.59 -39.30 4.23
N GLY A 500 26.69 -39.89 4.70
CA GLY A 500 27.74 -39.10 5.35
C GLY A 500 29.04 -39.87 5.59
N LEU A 501 30.10 -39.12 5.78
CA LEU A 501 31.41 -39.57 6.14
C LEU A 501 31.79 -38.91 7.47
N TYR A 502 32.39 -39.68 8.39
CA TYR A 502 32.93 -39.15 9.64
C TYR A 502 34.41 -38.83 9.44
N ASP A 503 34.82 -37.65 9.91
CA ASP A 503 36.20 -37.17 9.94
C ASP A 503 36.91 -37.68 11.18
#